data_5b7d79ec691653ab19deae8c90d0c2c6
#
_entry.id   5b7d79ec691653ab19deae8c90d0c2c6
#
_cell.length_a   1.000
_cell.length_b   1.000
_cell.length_c   1.000
_cell.angle_alpha   90.00
_cell.angle_beta   90.00
_cell.angle_gamma   90.00
#
_symmetry.space_group_name_H-M   'P 1'
#
loop_
_entity.id
_entity.type
_entity.pdbx_description
1 polymer ?
#
loop_
_entity_poly.entity_id
_entity_poly.type
_entity_poly.pdbx_seq_one_letter_code
_entity_poly.pdbx_strand_id
1 'polypeptide(L)'
;PTKDPNATPEPTVDPNATAEPSQTPEATAAPTQKPTEVRAGTPEAETVKVPILLYHHISDEFDHSNAISIISPKDFRLHMTAIKTQYTPISLREYVEFVNCRDGSKTIPTNPIIVTFDDGYLSNYEIAYPILKELEIPATIFVVTDTVGAVAGEGKVNYTHFTWEQAKEMQDSGLIDIQSHTNDHVKLGEIDRDTVNYELRKSKYLIEKNVGNTVDMIAYPYGSYSDEAIEASAKAGYTAQCLVGDDATDIDYEVNIPRDGVNNMTRITVSGL
;
A
#
# COMPACT_ATOMS: atom_id res chain seq x y z
N PRO A 1 78.13 -0.66 -4.50
CA PRO A 1 76.78 -0.80 -4.11
C PRO A 1 76.65 -1.98 -3.13
N THR A 2 76.56 -1.59 -1.88
CA THR A 2 76.51 -2.48 -0.73
C THR A 2 75.13 -3.08 -0.57
N LYS A 3 75.07 -4.42 -0.46
CA LYS A 3 73.85 -5.15 -0.14
C LYS A 3 73.48 -4.88 1.33
N ASP A 4 72.19 -4.64 1.55
CA ASP A 4 71.57 -4.53 2.84
C ASP A 4 71.49 -5.93 3.51
N PRO A 5 72.05 -6.15 4.69
CA PRO A 5 72.04 -7.46 5.35
C PRO A 5 70.73 -7.80 6.09
N ASN A 6 69.66 -7.05 5.95
CA ASN A 6 68.43 -7.25 6.71
C ASN A 6 67.17 -7.51 5.85
N ALA A 7 67.34 -8.03 4.65
CA ALA A 7 66.20 -8.43 3.84
C ALA A 7 65.57 -9.74 4.32
N THR A 8 64.38 -9.69 4.85
CA THR A 8 63.50 -10.82 5.20
C THR A 8 63.16 -11.60 3.91
N PRO A 9 63.31 -12.93 3.88
CA PRO A 9 62.96 -13.69 2.67
C PRO A 9 61.45 -13.69 2.44
N GLU A 10 61.05 -13.46 1.16
CA GLU A 10 59.68 -13.64 0.70
C GLU A 10 59.20 -15.08 0.88
N PRO A 11 57.95 -15.34 1.29
CA PRO A 11 57.40 -16.69 1.32
C PRO A 11 57.22 -17.24 -0.09
N THR A 12 57.87 -18.36 -0.36
CA THR A 12 57.70 -19.18 -1.57
C THR A 12 56.27 -19.76 -1.59
N VAL A 13 55.51 -19.40 -2.59
CA VAL A 13 54.16 -19.97 -2.84
C VAL A 13 54.35 -21.33 -3.50
N ASP A 14 53.80 -22.38 -2.89
CA ASP A 14 53.78 -23.74 -3.46
C ASP A 14 52.76 -23.77 -4.62
N PRO A 15 53.15 -24.09 -5.86
CA PRO A 15 52.26 -24.10 -6.99
C PRO A 15 51.26 -25.28 -7.01
N ASN A 16 51.26 -26.11 -5.96
CA ASN A 16 50.41 -27.32 -5.90
C ASN A 16 49.45 -27.33 -4.71
N ALA A 17 49.24 -26.20 -4.04
CA ALA A 17 48.22 -26.10 -3.00
C ALA A 17 46.82 -26.05 -3.67
N THR A 18 46.15 -27.19 -3.70
CA THR A 18 44.75 -27.31 -4.06
C THR A 18 43.91 -26.58 -2.99
N ALA A 19 43.30 -25.47 -3.35
CA ALA A 19 42.39 -24.75 -2.46
C ALA A 19 41.18 -25.64 -2.16
N GLU A 20 40.99 -26.01 -0.91
CA GLU A 20 39.72 -26.55 -0.43
C GLU A 20 38.61 -25.52 -0.67
N PRO A 21 37.41 -25.92 -1.12
CA PRO A 21 36.31 -25.01 -1.26
C PRO A 21 35.88 -24.52 0.14
N SER A 22 36.04 -23.23 0.37
CA SER A 22 35.50 -22.54 1.54
C SER A 22 33.99 -22.79 1.62
N GLN A 23 33.55 -23.57 2.59
CA GLN A 23 32.13 -23.74 2.89
C GLN A 23 31.60 -22.40 3.37
N THR A 24 30.84 -21.72 2.52
CA THR A 24 29.98 -20.62 2.93
C THR A 24 29.03 -21.16 4.00
N PRO A 25 28.90 -20.55 5.17
CA PRO A 25 27.94 -21.03 6.15
C PRO A 25 26.55 -20.89 5.54
N GLU A 26 25.89 -22.01 5.35
CA GLU A 26 24.50 -22.12 4.98
C GLU A 26 23.71 -21.33 6.04
N ALA A 27 23.11 -20.22 5.63
CA ALA A 27 22.26 -19.41 6.50
C ALA A 27 21.10 -20.32 6.95
N THR A 28 21.17 -20.80 8.16
CA THR A 28 20.11 -21.56 8.81
C THR A 28 18.89 -20.62 8.85
N ALA A 29 17.94 -20.84 7.97
CA ALA A 29 16.65 -20.14 7.99
C ALA A 29 16.06 -20.38 9.38
N ALA A 30 15.83 -19.29 10.12
CA ALA A 30 15.11 -19.37 11.39
C ALA A 30 13.77 -20.07 11.14
N PRO A 31 13.29 -20.94 12.02
CA PRO A 31 12.02 -21.61 11.84
C PRO A 31 10.93 -20.53 11.71
N THR A 32 10.28 -20.47 10.57
CA THR A 32 9.15 -19.59 10.33
C THR A 32 8.04 -20.06 11.25
N GLN A 33 7.93 -19.45 12.41
CA GLN A 33 6.77 -19.66 13.27
C GLN A 33 5.55 -19.17 12.50
N LYS A 34 4.55 -20.04 12.35
CA LYS A 34 3.26 -19.66 11.75
C LYS A 34 2.74 -18.45 12.54
N PRO A 35 2.34 -17.35 11.89
CA PRO A 35 1.84 -16.18 12.60
C PRO A 35 0.70 -16.62 13.53
N THR A 36 0.70 -16.14 14.77
CA THR A 36 -0.44 -16.30 15.66
C THR A 36 -1.59 -15.51 15.04
N GLU A 37 -2.79 -16.09 15.05
CA GLU A 37 -3.98 -15.47 14.45
C GLU A 37 -4.87 -14.87 15.53
N VAL A 38 -5.52 -13.76 15.22
CA VAL A 38 -6.58 -13.14 16.01
C VAL A 38 -7.91 -13.44 15.34
N ARG A 39 -8.88 -13.92 16.12
CA ARG A 39 -10.21 -14.25 15.64
C ARG A 39 -11.15 -13.06 15.78
N ALA A 40 -11.94 -12.78 14.74
CA ALA A 40 -12.97 -11.74 14.77
C ALA A 40 -13.98 -11.97 15.90
N GLY A 41 -14.49 -10.89 16.49
CA GLY A 41 -15.48 -10.95 17.58
C GLY A 41 -14.92 -11.40 18.93
N THR A 42 -13.60 -11.48 19.11
CA THR A 42 -12.96 -11.75 20.42
C THR A 42 -12.43 -10.45 21.05
N PRO A 43 -12.17 -10.42 22.37
CA PRO A 43 -11.55 -9.26 23.01
C PRO A 43 -10.17 -8.88 22.40
N GLU A 44 -9.42 -9.86 21.93
CA GLU A 44 -8.14 -9.64 21.26
C GLU A 44 -8.34 -8.89 19.94
N ALA A 45 -9.44 -9.12 19.22
CA ALA A 45 -9.76 -8.42 17.98
C ALA A 45 -10.00 -6.91 18.20
N GLU A 46 -10.51 -6.54 19.38
CA GLU A 46 -10.74 -5.13 19.74
C GLU A 46 -9.44 -4.37 20.05
N THR A 47 -8.34 -5.09 20.29
CA THR A 47 -7.05 -4.52 20.68
C THR A 47 -5.97 -4.67 19.63
N VAL A 48 -6.21 -5.44 18.56
CA VAL A 48 -5.23 -5.60 17.49
C VAL A 48 -5.07 -4.30 16.71
N LYS A 49 -3.84 -3.84 16.58
CA LYS A 49 -3.52 -2.66 15.79
C LYS A 49 -3.18 -3.07 14.36
N VAL A 50 -3.85 -2.47 13.39
CA VAL A 50 -3.65 -2.75 11.96
C VAL A 50 -3.23 -1.46 11.25
N PRO A 51 -1.92 -1.20 11.11
CA PRO A 51 -1.43 -0.06 10.34
C PRO A 51 -1.92 -0.14 8.89
N ILE A 52 -2.51 0.95 8.39
CA ILE A 52 -2.90 1.09 6.98
C ILE A 52 -2.04 2.21 6.38
N LEU A 53 -1.06 1.83 5.58
CA LEU A 53 -0.13 2.77 4.97
C LEU A 53 -0.72 3.36 3.70
N LEU A 54 -0.56 4.67 3.53
CA LEU A 54 -0.98 5.41 2.36
C LEU A 54 0.23 5.91 1.58
N TYR A 55 0.38 5.43 0.38
CA TYR A 55 1.32 5.89 -0.64
C TYR A 55 0.57 6.60 -1.78
N HIS A 56 1.27 7.37 -2.58
CA HIS A 56 0.73 7.99 -3.79
C HIS A 56 1.69 7.75 -4.97
N HIS A 57 2.58 8.71 -5.24
CA HIS A 57 3.48 8.67 -6.39
C HIS A 57 4.88 8.16 -6.00
N ILE A 58 5.50 7.40 -6.90
CA ILE A 58 6.86 6.91 -6.74
C ILE A 58 7.73 7.55 -7.81
N SER A 59 8.71 8.35 -7.40
CA SER A 59 9.60 9.07 -8.32
C SER A 59 10.91 9.45 -7.63
N ASP A 60 12.02 9.48 -8.38
CA ASP A 60 13.27 10.10 -7.94
C ASP A 60 13.25 11.63 -8.10
N GLU A 61 12.25 12.16 -8.80
CA GLU A 61 12.07 13.58 -9.00
C GLU A 61 11.06 14.13 -7.99
N PHE A 62 11.43 15.23 -7.33
CA PHE A 62 10.61 15.91 -6.33
C PHE A 62 10.19 17.29 -6.83
N ASP A 63 8.94 17.62 -6.57
CA ASP A 63 8.45 18.97 -6.50
C ASP A 63 8.24 19.35 -5.02
N HIS A 64 8.83 20.44 -4.56
CA HIS A 64 8.71 20.90 -3.17
C HIS A 64 7.27 21.16 -2.73
N SER A 65 6.35 21.37 -3.66
CA SER A 65 4.93 21.54 -3.38
C SER A 65 4.21 20.23 -3.06
N ASN A 66 4.78 19.07 -3.46
CA ASN A 66 4.17 17.74 -3.36
C ASN A 66 5.06 16.70 -2.66
N ALA A 67 6.08 17.14 -1.92
CA ALA A 67 7.06 16.26 -1.27
C ALA A 67 6.41 15.25 -0.29
N ILE A 68 5.22 15.57 0.25
CA ILE A 68 4.51 14.71 1.22
C ILE A 68 3.95 13.44 0.56
N SER A 69 3.70 13.46 -0.75
CA SER A 69 3.06 12.34 -1.46
C SER A 69 3.99 11.59 -2.41
N ILE A 70 5.30 11.91 -2.42
CA ILE A 70 6.29 11.26 -3.29
C ILE A 70 7.32 10.50 -2.46
N ILE A 71 7.61 9.27 -2.86
CA ILE A 71 8.67 8.44 -2.31
C ILE A 71 9.60 7.94 -3.43
N SER A 72 10.91 7.84 -3.18
CA SER A 72 11.82 7.30 -4.18
C SER A 72 11.58 5.79 -4.43
N PRO A 73 11.85 5.25 -5.63
CA PRO A 73 11.77 3.82 -5.90
C PRO A 73 12.64 3.00 -4.94
N LYS A 74 13.81 3.52 -4.57
CA LYS A 74 14.72 2.89 -3.62
C LYS A 74 14.12 2.79 -2.24
N ASP A 75 13.54 3.88 -1.72
CA ASP A 75 12.98 3.91 -0.37
C ASP A 75 11.68 3.11 -0.32
N PHE A 76 10.86 3.16 -1.38
CA PHE A 76 9.69 2.30 -1.49
C PHE A 76 10.07 0.82 -1.40
N ARG A 77 11.09 0.36 -2.15
CA ARG A 77 11.58 -1.03 -2.05
C ARG A 77 12.08 -1.36 -0.65
N LEU A 78 12.79 -0.43 0.00
CA LEU A 78 13.26 -0.62 1.38
C LEU A 78 12.08 -0.77 2.35
N HIS A 79 11.04 0.06 2.22
CA HIS A 79 9.82 -0.04 3.02
C HIS A 79 9.12 -1.39 2.82
N MET A 80 8.91 -1.83 1.56
CA MET A 80 8.26 -3.10 1.29
C MET A 80 9.07 -4.29 1.82
N THR A 81 10.41 -4.23 1.75
CA THR A 81 11.29 -5.25 2.35
C THR A 81 11.17 -5.28 3.87
N ALA A 82 11.13 -4.13 4.52
CA ALA A 82 10.94 -4.02 5.97
C ALA A 82 9.54 -4.55 6.38
N ILE A 83 8.51 -4.19 5.63
CA ILE A 83 7.14 -4.69 5.83
C ILE A 83 7.11 -6.22 5.76
N LYS A 84 7.67 -6.81 4.70
CA LYS A 84 7.68 -8.27 4.52
C LYS A 84 8.43 -9.01 5.62
N THR A 85 9.48 -8.40 6.20
CA THR A 85 10.32 -9.03 7.24
C THR A 85 9.79 -8.83 8.65
N GLN A 86 9.08 -7.73 8.93
CA GLN A 86 8.66 -7.35 10.28
C GLN A 86 7.17 -7.53 10.53
N TYR A 87 6.35 -7.57 9.49
CA TYR A 87 4.89 -7.65 9.55
C TYR A 87 4.38 -8.82 8.70
N THR A 88 3.10 -9.10 8.84
CA THR A 88 2.36 -9.99 7.94
C THR A 88 1.42 -9.13 7.09
N PRO A 89 1.78 -8.81 5.83
CA PRO A 89 0.91 -8.03 4.96
C PRO A 89 -0.41 -8.76 4.69
N ILE A 90 -1.51 -8.04 4.84
CA ILE A 90 -2.85 -8.49 4.49
C ILE A 90 -3.50 -7.48 3.54
N SER A 91 -4.49 -7.91 2.78
CA SER A 91 -5.28 -7.01 1.96
C SER A 91 -6.25 -6.19 2.81
N LEU A 92 -6.60 -4.99 2.33
CA LEU A 92 -7.65 -4.19 2.97
C LEU A 92 -8.99 -4.95 2.98
N ARG A 93 -9.28 -5.74 1.95
CA ARG A 93 -10.49 -6.56 1.85
C ARG A 93 -10.56 -7.60 2.95
N GLU A 94 -9.47 -8.33 3.22
CA GLU A 94 -9.41 -9.28 4.34
C GLU A 94 -9.70 -8.60 5.67
N TYR A 95 -9.17 -7.39 5.86
CA TYR A 95 -9.41 -6.61 7.08
C TYR A 95 -10.86 -6.14 7.19
N VAL A 96 -11.45 -5.63 6.11
CA VAL A 96 -12.89 -5.25 6.08
C VAL A 96 -13.78 -6.45 6.37
N GLU A 97 -13.50 -7.61 5.79
CA GLU A 97 -14.21 -8.84 6.07
C GLU A 97 -14.05 -9.28 7.55
N PHE A 98 -12.86 -9.13 8.11
CA PHE A 98 -12.59 -9.44 9.51
C PHE A 98 -13.39 -8.52 10.46
N VAL A 99 -13.36 -7.21 10.24
CA VAL A 99 -14.07 -6.22 11.08
C VAL A 99 -15.59 -6.44 11.02
N ASN A 100 -16.12 -6.81 9.86
CA ASN A 100 -17.55 -7.07 9.68
C ASN A 100 -17.99 -8.47 10.17
N CYS A 101 -17.06 -9.37 10.43
CA CYS A 101 -17.36 -10.73 10.89
C CYS A 101 -17.77 -10.73 12.36
N ARG A 102 -18.96 -11.25 12.66
CA ARG A 102 -19.51 -11.35 14.04
C ARG A 102 -19.51 -12.75 14.60
N ASP A 103 -19.35 -13.77 13.74
CA ASP A 103 -19.45 -15.19 14.12
C ASP A 103 -18.08 -15.84 14.40
N GLY A 104 -17.00 -15.08 14.29
CA GLY A 104 -15.64 -15.57 14.52
C GLY A 104 -15.09 -16.48 13.42
N SER A 105 -15.72 -16.51 12.24
CA SER A 105 -15.25 -17.33 11.11
C SER A 105 -14.02 -16.75 10.40
N LYS A 106 -13.72 -15.46 10.63
CA LYS A 106 -12.57 -14.77 10.04
C LYS A 106 -11.45 -14.59 11.07
N THR A 107 -10.21 -14.69 10.59
CA THR A 107 -9.00 -14.46 11.39
C THR A 107 -8.05 -13.55 10.61
N ILE A 108 -7.23 -12.77 11.34
CA ILE A 108 -6.08 -12.06 10.79
C ILE A 108 -4.83 -12.40 11.62
N PRO A 109 -3.61 -12.23 11.10
CA PRO A 109 -2.39 -12.40 11.88
C PRO A 109 -2.31 -11.39 13.04
N THR A 110 -1.50 -11.66 14.07
CA THR A 110 -1.33 -10.78 15.23
C THR A 110 -0.49 -9.54 14.94
N ASN A 111 0.25 -9.53 13.85
CA ASN A 111 1.10 -8.42 13.42
C ASN A 111 0.78 -8.02 11.97
N PRO A 112 -0.46 -7.60 11.68
CA PRO A 112 -0.89 -7.29 10.32
C PRO A 112 -0.41 -5.91 9.90
N ILE A 113 -0.33 -5.68 8.59
CA ILE A 113 -0.13 -4.37 7.98
C ILE A 113 -0.80 -4.34 6.62
N ILE A 114 -1.31 -3.18 6.23
CA ILE A 114 -2.01 -2.99 4.96
C ILE A 114 -1.31 -1.90 4.16
N VAL A 115 -1.16 -2.11 2.86
CA VAL A 115 -0.57 -1.15 1.92
C VAL A 115 -1.65 -0.61 1.00
N THR A 116 -1.78 0.71 0.92
CA THR A 116 -2.71 1.38 0.03
C THR A 116 -2.03 2.48 -0.78
N PHE A 117 -2.60 2.78 -1.94
CA PHE A 117 -2.19 3.88 -2.80
C PHE A 117 -3.40 4.69 -3.19
N ASP A 118 -3.23 6.01 -3.37
CA ASP A 118 -4.25 6.90 -3.93
C ASP A 118 -3.85 7.39 -5.32
N ASP A 119 -4.80 8.03 -6.01
CA ASP A 119 -4.74 8.71 -7.30
C ASP A 119 -4.58 7.82 -8.53
N GLY A 120 -3.91 6.68 -8.45
CA GLY A 120 -3.72 5.79 -9.60
C GLY A 120 -2.61 6.24 -10.56
N TYR A 121 -1.48 6.73 -10.04
CA TYR A 121 -0.31 7.11 -10.84
C TYR A 121 0.28 5.92 -11.61
N LEU A 122 0.83 6.19 -12.80
CA LEU A 122 1.52 5.18 -13.62
C LEU A 122 2.66 4.49 -12.87
N SER A 123 3.31 5.20 -11.94
CA SER A 123 4.36 4.63 -11.09
C SER A 123 3.86 3.50 -10.18
N ASN A 124 2.56 3.46 -9.87
CA ASN A 124 2.00 2.34 -9.11
C ASN A 124 2.01 1.05 -9.95
N TYR A 125 1.83 1.15 -11.27
CA TYR A 125 1.94 0.02 -12.19
C TYR A 125 3.39 -0.31 -12.53
N GLU A 126 4.22 0.69 -12.91
CA GLU A 126 5.56 0.44 -13.44
C GLU A 126 6.60 0.13 -12.34
N ILE A 127 6.42 0.67 -11.13
CA ILE A 127 7.40 0.57 -10.04
C ILE A 127 6.84 -0.21 -8.84
N ALA A 128 5.66 0.20 -8.31
CA ALA A 128 5.13 -0.46 -7.12
C ALA A 128 4.72 -1.91 -7.40
N TYR A 129 3.91 -2.15 -8.42
CA TYR A 129 3.35 -3.47 -8.70
C TYR A 129 4.41 -4.56 -8.90
N PRO A 130 5.51 -4.37 -9.65
CA PRO A 130 6.58 -5.37 -9.74
C PRO A 130 7.24 -5.69 -8.40
N ILE A 131 7.45 -4.67 -7.54
CA ILE A 131 8.04 -4.85 -6.21
C ILE A 131 7.06 -5.62 -5.29
N LEU A 132 5.79 -5.23 -5.30
CA LEU A 132 4.74 -5.90 -4.52
C LEU A 132 4.58 -7.36 -4.95
N LYS A 133 4.64 -7.61 -6.26
CA LYS A 133 4.57 -8.97 -6.83
C LYS A 133 5.76 -9.83 -6.43
N GLU A 134 6.98 -9.29 -6.50
CA GLU A 134 8.22 -9.98 -6.08
C GLU A 134 8.15 -10.38 -4.59
N LEU A 135 7.62 -9.48 -3.74
CA LEU A 135 7.54 -9.68 -2.31
C LEU A 135 6.22 -10.32 -1.83
N GLU A 136 5.29 -10.59 -2.74
CA GLU A 136 3.96 -11.13 -2.44
C GLU A 136 3.24 -10.28 -1.38
N ILE A 137 3.21 -8.96 -1.57
CA ILE A 137 2.52 -8.00 -0.70
C ILE A 137 1.25 -7.56 -1.37
N PRO A 138 0.05 -7.88 -0.82
CA PRO A 138 -1.21 -7.38 -1.35
C PRO A 138 -1.33 -5.87 -1.11
N ALA A 139 -2.01 -5.17 -2.03
CA ALA A 139 -2.28 -3.74 -1.88
C ALA A 139 -3.64 -3.35 -2.48
N THR A 140 -4.17 -2.22 -2.04
CA THR A 140 -5.35 -1.58 -2.62
C THR A 140 -4.94 -0.28 -3.27
N ILE A 141 -5.40 -0.04 -4.51
CA ILE A 141 -5.19 1.24 -5.20
C ILE A 141 -6.54 1.92 -5.38
N PHE A 142 -6.71 3.09 -4.77
CA PHE A 142 -7.87 3.94 -4.92
C PHE A 142 -7.64 4.90 -6.09
N VAL A 143 -8.41 4.71 -7.17
CA VAL A 143 -8.20 5.42 -8.44
C VAL A 143 -9.19 6.55 -8.63
N VAL A 144 -8.69 7.71 -9.05
CA VAL A 144 -9.50 8.82 -9.57
C VAL A 144 -9.88 8.47 -11.01
N THR A 145 -11.18 8.27 -11.28
CA THR A 145 -11.57 7.66 -12.56
C THR A 145 -11.45 8.59 -13.76
N ASP A 146 -11.54 9.92 -13.57
CA ASP A 146 -11.38 10.91 -14.64
C ASP A 146 -9.92 11.06 -15.11
N THR A 147 -8.96 10.69 -14.24
CA THR A 147 -7.53 10.78 -14.56
C THR A 147 -6.96 9.52 -15.19
N VAL A 148 -7.70 8.40 -15.23
CA VAL A 148 -7.18 7.14 -15.78
C VAL A 148 -6.75 7.30 -17.22
N GLY A 149 -5.48 6.96 -17.51
CA GLY A 149 -4.86 7.14 -18.82
C GLY A 149 -4.48 8.57 -19.16
N ALA A 150 -4.68 9.52 -18.24
CA ALA A 150 -4.25 10.90 -18.45
C ALA A 150 -2.73 11.02 -18.39
N VAL A 151 -2.18 11.79 -19.32
CA VAL A 151 -0.77 12.19 -19.31
C VAL A 151 -0.71 13.56 -18.64
N ALA A 152 -0.13 13.59 -17.46
CA ALA A 152 -0.03 14.83 -16.71
C ALA A 152 1.20 15.64 -17.15
N GLY A 153 0.95 16.84 -17.45
CA GLY A 153 1.63 18.09 -17.21
C GLY A 153 3.04 18.32 -17.73
N GLU A 154 3.31 19.61 -17.94
CA GLU A 154 4.65 20.15 -18.18
C GLU A 154 5.35 20.34 -16.83
N GLY A 155 6.34 19.50 -16.50
CA GLY A 155 7.11 19.64 -15.27
C GLY A 155 8.22 18.59 -15.16
N LYS A 156 9.02 18.69 -14.09
CA LYS A 156 10.08 17.70 -13.80
C LYS A 156 9.51 16.38 -13.32
N VAL A 157 8.39 16.40 -12.59
CA VAL A 157 7.72 15.22 -12.06
C VAL A 157 6.66 14.75 -13.05
N ASN A 158 6.71 13.49 -13.44
CA ASN A 158 5.74 12.90 -14.34
C ASN A 158 4.56 12.32 -13.56
N TYR A 159 3.44 13.03 -13.53
CA TYR A 159 2.20 12.61 -12.87
C TYR A 159 1.24 11.82 -13.80
N THR A 160 1.77 11.13 -14.80
CA THR A 160 0.95 10.26 -15.66
C THR A 160 0.24 9.19 -14.83
N HIS A 161 -1.00 8.86 -15.20
CA HIS A 161 -1.82 7.84 -14.57
C HIS A 161 -1.85 6.57 -15.42
N PHE A 162 -1.99 5.42 -14.77
CA PHE A 162 -2.11 4.14 -15.49
C PHE A 162 -3.42 4.06 -16.29
N THR A 163 -3.46 3.18 -17.29
CA THR A 163 -4.65 2.95 -18.12
C THR A 163 -5.60 1.92 -17.49
N TRP A 164 -6.82 1.81 -18.04
CA TRP A 164 -7.77 0.77 -17.60
C TRP A 164 -7.26 -0.65 -17.86
N GLU A 165 -6.49 -0.87 -18.93
CA GLU A 165 -5.87 -2.15 -19.21
C GLU A 165 -4.82 -2.52 -18.17
N GLN A 166 -4.02 -1.55 -17.73
CA GLN A 166 -3.05 -1.73 -16.66
C GLN A 166 -3.72 -1.96 -15.30
N ALA A 167 -4.80 -1.22 -15.00
CA ALA A 167 -5.61 -1.44 -13.82
C ALA A 167 -6.18 -2.86 -13.77
N LYS A 168 -6.72 -3.32 -14.92
CA LYS A 168 -7.27 -4.66 -15.04
C LYS A 168 -6.19 -5.74 -14.88
N GLU A 169 -5.00 -5.57 -15.46
CA GLU A 169 -3.89 -6.51 -15.30
C GLU A 169 -3.49 -6.65 -13.82
N MET A 170 -3.39 -5.54 -13.10
CA MET A 170 -3.11 -5.54 -11.66
C MET A 170 -4.19 -6.28 -10.88
N GLN A 171 -5.47 -6.01 -11.15
CA GLN A 171 -6.60 -6.68 -10.50
C GLN A 171 -6.65 -8.18 -10.81
N ASP A 172 -6.46 -8.57 -12.06
CA ASP A 172 -6.49 -9.97 -12.50
C ASP A 172 -5.35 -10.80 -11.88
N SER A 173 -4.28 -10.16 -11.41
CA SER A 173 -3.21 -10.83 -10.66
C SER A 173 -3.66 -11.38 -9.31
N GLY A 174 -4.78 -10.88 -8.76
CA GLY A 174 -5.27 -11.19 -7.42
C GLY A 174 -4.46 -10.54 -6.28
N LEU A 175 -3.41 -9.78 -6.61
CA LEU A 175 -2.55 -9.11 -5.63
C LEU A 175 -3.00 -7.67 -5.34
N ILE A 176 -3.52 -6.98 -6.36
CA ILE A 176 -3.95 -5.58 -6.26
C ILE A 176 -5.46 -5.50 -6.37
N ASP A 177 -6.10 -4.80 -5.43
CA ASP A 177 -7.53 -4.49 -5.45
C ASP A 177 -7.73 -3.04 -5.88
N ILE A 178 -8.39 -2.82 -7.04
CA ILE A 178 -8.65 -1.49 -7.59
C ILE A 178 -9.97 -0.98 -7.04
N GLN A 179 -9.93 0.15 -6.31
CA GLN A 179 -11.07 0.71 -5.60
C GLN A 179 -11.24 2.21 -5.91
N SER A 180 -12.25 2.87 -5.37
CA SER A 180 -12.65 4.24 -5.77
C SER A 180 -11.92 5.32 -4.97
N HIS A 181 -11.43 6.36 -5.69
CA HIS A 181 -11.01 7.65 -5.13
C HIS A 181 -11.85 8.80 -5.71
N THR A 182 -13.16 8.59 -5.89
CA THR A 182 -14.11 9.45 -6.58
C THR A 182 -13.89 9.55 -8.10
N ASN A 183 -14.72 10.31 -8.80
CA ASN A 183 -14.54 10.52 -10.22
C ASN A 183 -13.53 11.65 -10.50
N ASP A 184 -13.71 12.83 -9.87
CA ASP A 184 -13.00 14.06 -10.21
C ASP A 184 -12.06 14.55 -9.07
N HIS A 185 -11.74 13.69 -8.07
CA HIS A 185 -10.89 14.03 -6.92
C HIS A 185 -11.37 15.24 -6.13
N VAL A 186 -12.67 15.35 -5.89
CA VAL A 186 -13.30 16.46 -5.18
C VAL A 186 -13.40 16.19 -3.68
N LYS A 187 -13.40 17.25 -2.88
CA LYS A 187 -13.65 17.20 -1.46
C LYS A 187 -15.13 16.93 -1.17
N LEU A 188 -15.50 15.68 -0.89
CA LEU A 188 -16.89 15.27 -0.71
C LEU A 188 -17.61 15.97 0.45
N GLY A 189 -16.88 16.49 1.44
CA GLY A 189 -17.45 17.26 2.55
C GLY A 189 -17.80 18.69 2.21
N GLU A 190 -17.39 19.22 1.04
CA GLU A 190 -17.53 20.63 0.66
C GLU A 190 -18.47 20.84 -0.54
N ILE A 191 -19.09 19.78 -1.06
CA ILE A 191 -19.96 19.83 -2.24
C ILE A 191 -21.39 19.39 -1.90
N ASP A 192 -22.34 19.72 -2.78
CA ASP A 192 -23.75 19.37 -2.62
C ASP A 192 -24.00 17.86 -2.80
N ARG A 193 -25.12 17.40 -2.24
CA ARG A 193 -25.50 15.98 -2.21
C ARG A 193 -25.65 15.35 -3.60
N ASP A 194 -26.12 16.08 -4.57
CA ASP A 194 -26.31 15.54 -5.93
C ASP A 194 -24.97 15.30 -6.59
N THR A 195 -24.04 16.23 -6.41
CA THR A 195 -22.65 16.08 -6.85
C THR A 195 -21.95 14.94 -6.11
N VAL A 196 -22.12 14.81 -4.79
CA VAL A 196 -21.62 13.65 -4.01
C VAL A 196 -22.12 12.34 -4.62
N ASN A 197 -23.44 12.22 -4.86
CA ASN A 197 -24.03 11.01 -5.44
C ASN A 197 -23.47 10.70 -6.84
N TYR A 198 -23.23 11.73 -7.66
CA TYR A 198 -22.61 11.57 -8.98
C TYR A 198 -21.19 11.01 -8.87
N GLU A 199 -20.34 11.64 -8.06
CA GLU A 199 -18.95 11.24 -7.83
C GLU A 199 -18.83 9.76 -7.43
N LEU A 200 -19.60 9.37 -6.43
CA LEU A 200 -19.59 8.04 -5.86
C LEU A 200 -20.07 6.97 -6.88
N ARG A 201 -21.19 7.22 -7.54
CA ARG A 201 -21.77 6.24 -8.47
C ARG A 201 -21.01 6.17 -9.78
N LYS A 202 -20.51 7.30 -10.27
CA LYS A 202 -19.75 7.38 -11.51
C LYS A 202 -18.44 6.63 -11.41
N SER A 203 -17.68 6.89 -10.36
CA SER A 203 -16.41 6.20 -10.15
C SER A 203 -16.59 4.69 -9.99
N LYS A 204 -17.53 4.27 -9.14
CA LYS A 204 -17.88 2.84 -8.97
C LYS A 204 -18.22 2.18 -10.30
N TYR A 205 -19.13 2.77 -11.06
CA TYR A 205 -19.54 2.24 -12.37
C TYR A 205 -18.37 2.11 -13.35
N LEU A 206 -17.50 3.13 -13.42
CA LEU A 206 -16.37 3.12 -14.36
C LEU A 206 -15.36 2.04 -14.00
N ILE A 207 -15.03 1.87 -12.73
CA ILE A 207 -14.10 0.82 -12.29
C ILE A 207 -14.71 -0.56 -12.55
N GLU A 208 -15.92 -0.83 -12.07
CA GLU A 208 -16.60 -2.12 -12.26
C GLU A 208 -16.73 -2.49 -13.75
N LYS A 209 -17.04 -1.50 -14.61
CA LYS A 209 -17.15 -1.71 -16.05
C LYS A 209 -15.83 -2.06 -16.72
N ASN A 210 -14.73 -1.40 -16.38
CA ASN A 210 -13.46 -1.52 -17.08
C ASN A 210 -12.54 -2.59 -16.46
N VAL A 211 -12.60 -2.75 -15.15
CA VAL A 211 -11.74 -3.68 -14.40
C VAL A 211 -12.44 -5.01 -14.14
N GLY A 212 -13.76 -4.97 -13.86
CA GLY A 212 -14.58 -6.18 -13.71
C GLY A 212 -14.60 -6.75 -12.27
N ASN A 213 -14.12 -5.99 -11.29
CA ASN A 213 -14.17 -6.34 -9.87
C ASN A 213 -15.41 -5.75 -9.18
N THR A 214 -15.58 -6.03 -7.89
CA THR A 214 -16.57 -5.36 -7.03
C THR A 214 -15.92 -4.14 -6.38
N VAL A 215 -16.54 -2.97 -6.55
CA VAL A 215 -16.10 -1.72 -5.92
C VAL A 215 -17.00 -1.41 -4.73
N ASP A 216 -16.48 -1.63 -3.54
CA ASP A 216 -17.19 -1.46 -2.27
C ASP A 216 -16.36 -0.73 -1.20
N MET A 217 -15.18 -0.24 -1.59
CA MET A 217 -14.31 0.58 -0.74
C MET A 217 -14.02 1.91 -1.42
N ILE A 218 -13.94 2.98 -0.64
CA ILE A 218 -13.62 4.33 -1.12
C ILE A 218 -12.59 4.99 -0.21
N ALA A 219 -11.65 5.70 -0.81
CA ALA A 219 -10.83 6.69 -0.11
C ALA A 219 -11.39 8.08 -0.41
N TYR A 220 -11.57 8.89 0.63
CA TYR A 220 -12.06 10.26 0.47
C TYR A 220 -10.89 11.19 0.12
N PRO A 221 -10.94 11.91 -1.03
CA PRO A 221 -9.92 12.88 -1.37
C PRO A 221 -9.71 13.89 -0.25
N TYR A 222 -8.45 14.15 0.09
CA TYR A 222 -8.04 15.05 1.18
C TYR A 222 -8.57 14.66 2.57
N GLY A 223 -9.11 13.45 2.76
CA GLY A 223 -9.84 13.07 3.97
C GLY A 223 -11.13 13.85 4.20
N SER A 224 -11.62 14.60 3.19
CA SER A 224 -12.78 15.49 3.32
C SER A 224 -14.09 14.73 3.21
N TYR A 225 -14.91 14.77 4.27
CA TYR A 225 -16.21 14.12 4.33
C TYR A 225 -17.23 14.95 5.13
N SER A 226 -18.50 14.60 4.97
CA SER A 226 -19.63 15.07 5.79
C SER A 226 -20.52 13.88 6.14
N ASP A 227 -21.42 14.05 7.10
CA ASP A 227 -22.41 13.00 7.42
C ASP A 227 -23.24 12.62 6.19
N GLU A 228 -23.55 13.58 5.30
CA GLU A 228 -24.26 13.36 4.04
C GLU A 228 -23.43 12.53 3.04
N ALA A 229 -22.11 12.78 2.97
CA ALA A 229 -21.20 12.00 2.12
C ALA A 229 -21.07 10.56 2.61
N ILE A 230 -21.00 10.34 3.93
CA ILE A 230 -21.00 9.01 4.55
C ILE A 230 -22.29 8.25 4.22
N GLU A 231 -23.46 8.89 4.42
CA GLU A 231 -24.75 8.29 4.10
C GLU A 231 -24.89 7.96 2.59
N ALA A 232 -24.43 8.87 1.73
CA ALA A 232 -24.46 8.68 0.29
C ALA A 232 -23.55 7.52 -0.16
N SER A 233 -22.36 7.39 0.45
CA SER A 233 -21.43 6.27 0.19
C SER A 233 -22.05 4.94 0.57
N ALA A 234 -22.68 4.84 1.75
CA ALA A 234 -23.40 3.63 2.16
C ALA A 234 -24.52 3.27 1.18
N LYS A 235 -25.31 4.26 0.73
CA LYS A 235 -26.38 4.07 -0.26
C LYS A 235 -25.85 3.68 -1.65
N ALA A 236 -24.65 4.10 -2.00
CA ALA A 236 -23.97 3.70 -3.24
C ALA A 236 -23.37 2.28 -3.15
N GLY A 237 -23.40 1.65 -1.96
CA GLY A 237 -22.92 0.30 -1.72
C GLY A 237 -21.45 0.22 -1.36
N TYR A 238 -20.87 1.30 -0.83
CA TYR A 238 -19.55 1.25 -0.20
C TYR A 238 -19.69 0.73 1.24
N THR A 239 -18.88 -0.23 1.62
CA THR A 239 -18.87 -0.88 2.94
C THR A 239 -17.69 -0.45 3.78
N ALA A 240 -16.69 0.20 3.17
CA ALA A 240 -15.53 0.73 3.85
C ALA A 240 -15.13 2.08 3.26
N GLN A 241 -14.68 2.99 4.14
CA GLN A 241 -14.28 4.34 3.81
C GLN A 241 -12.91 4.61 4.43
N CYS A 242 -11.95 5.03 3.61
CA CYS A 242 -10.61 5.38 4.06
C CYS A 242 -10.45 6.89 4.17
N LEU A 243 -9.94 7.31 5.33
CA LEU A 243 -9.61 8.70 5.64
C LEU A 243 -8.10 8.89 5.66
N VAL A 244 -7.66 10.12 5.65
CA VAL A 244 -6.26 10.51 5.89
C VAL A 244 -6.16 11.04 7.31
N GLY A 245 -5.23 10.53 8.11
CA GLY A 245 -4.92 11.06 9.44
C GLY A 245 -4.10 12.35 9.33
N ASP A 246 -4.35 13.28 10.27
CA ASP A 246 -3.70 14.59 10.28
C ASP A 246 -2.20 14.56 10.66
N ASP A 247 -1.69 13.45 11.19
CA ASP A 247 -0.29 13.38 11.64
C ASP A 247 0.27 11.94 11.58
N ALA A 248 1.42 11.78 10.94
CA ALA A 248 2.18 10.51 10.91
C ALA A 248 2.72 10.10 12.29
N THR A 249 2.60 10.96 13.30
CA THR A 249 3.07 10.73 14.66
C THR A 249 2.00 10.21 15.62
N ASP A 250 0.72 10.35 15.29
CA ASP A 250 -0.38 9.90 16.14
C ASP A 250 -0.88 8.53 15.66
N ILE A 251 -0.18 7.49 16.14
CA ILE A 251 -0.45 6.08 15.81
C ILE A 251 -1.61 5.54 16.67
N ASP A 252 -2.58 6.33 17.00
CA ASP A 252 -3.82 5.83 17.58
C ASP A 252 -4.75 5.39 16.45
N TYR A 253 -4.55 4.14 16.03
CA TYR A 253 -5.43 3.44 15.10
C TYR A 253 -6.75 3.13 15.79
N GLU A 254 -7.61 4.12 15.94
CA GLU A 254 -8.99 3.84 16.23
C GLU A 254 -9.63 3.23 14.98
N VAL A 255 -9.92 1.93 15.05
CA VAL A 255 -10.94 1.33 14.21
C VAL A 255 -12.23 2.08 14.54
N ASN A 256 -12.54 3.10 13.76
CA ASN A 256 -13.79 3.83 13.96
C ASN A 256 -14.94 2.85 13.75
N ILE A 257 -15.65 2.58 14.84
CA ILE A 257 -16.83 1.72 14.89
C ILE A 257 -17.83 2.19 13.81
N PRO A 258 -18.45 1.26 13.06
CA PRO A 258 -19.34 1.59 11.96
C PRO A 258 -20.42 2.59 12.38
N ARG A 259 -20.48 3.73 11.72
CA ARG A 259 -21.72 4.52 11.66
C ARG A 259 -22.48 4.02 10.44
N ASP A 260 -23.73 3.61 10.64
CA ASP A 260 -24.67 3.20 9.58
C ASP A 260 -24.17 2.03 8.69
N GLY A 261 -23.33 1.12 9.23
CA GLY A 261 -22.87 -0.08 8.52
C GLY A 261 -21.67 0.15 7.61
N VAL A 262 -21.02 1.30 7.68
CA VAL A 262 -19.79 1.62 6.94
C VAL A 262 -18.61 1.75 7.91
N ASN A 263 -17.51 1.08 7.62
CA ASN A 263 -16.29 1.15 8.42
C ASN A 263 -15.44 2.34 7.97
N ASN A 264 -15.20 3.28 8.87
CA ASN A 264 -14.26 4.37 8.65
C ASN A 264 -12.86 3.92 9.08
N MET A 265 -11.86 4.11 8.22
CA MET A 265 -10.49 3.68 8.46
C MET A 265 -9.52 4.84 8.23
N THR A 266 -8.75 5.20 9.24
CA THR A 266 -7.71 6.22 9.12
C THR A 266 -6.42 5.58 8.59
N ARG A 267 -5.76 6.25 7.64
CA ARG A 267 -4.52 5.82 7.00
C ARG A 267 -3.37 6.74 7.35
N ILE A 268 -2.16 6.19 7.36
CA ILE A 268 -0.91 6.91 7.63
C ILE A 268 -0.26 7.25 6.29
N THR A 269 -0.09 8.53 6.01
CA THR A 269 0.67 8.98 4.83
C THR A 269 2.15 8.65 5.00
N VAL A 270 2.73 7.99 4.00
CA VAL A 270 4.16 7.69 3.93
C VAL A 270 4.79 8.57 2.86
N SER A 271 5.74 9.39 3.27
CA SER A 271 6.55 10.22 2.37
C SER A 271 8.01 9.76 2.42
N GLY A 272 8.73 9.97 1.30
CA GLY A 272 10.17 9.90 1.29
C GLY A 272 10.73 11.21 1.86
N LEU A 273 11.40 11.15 2.99
CA LEU A 273 12.25 12.23 3.50
C LEU A 273 13.71 11.88 3.23
#